data_838e319ad859e22f44c2de68934a6882
#
_entry.id   838e319ad859e22f44c2de68934a6882
#
_cell.length_a   1.000
_cell.length_b   1.000
_cell.length_c   1.000
_cell.angle_alpha   90.00
_cell.angle_beta   90.00
_cell.angle_gamma   90.00
#
_symmetry.space_group_name_H-M   'P 1'
#
loop_
_entity.id
_entity.type
_entity.pdbx_description
1 polymer ?
#
loop_
_entity_poly.entity_id
_entity_poly.type
_entity_poly.pdbx_seq_one_letter_code
_entity_poly.pdbx_strand_id
1 'polypeptide(L)'
;MDYARLEQLLAVHGVTVYQLSKATGIAPSTFSDWKSGRSAPKANKLTRIADYFGIGLDELLETDSGARDTAARLQSLRASRMVPVVGEILAGKPIVTDETLLGMEFADVQQPEDYFYLEVHDSSMQGCGIVAGTRVLFHRQQDAAAGAIVSCLTEGGAVVRRLEKQGRRILLAPENGSYSPIPLTQEDFEAGRARILGVAVEAKTKF
;
A
#
# COMPACT_ATOMS: atom_id res chain seq x y z
N MET A 1 10.31 4.50 33.93
CA MET A 1 9.88 5.60 33.04
C MET A 1 11.10 6.46 32.75
N ASP A 2 11.44 6.60 31.51
CA ASP A 2 12.40 7.58 31.04
C ASP A 2 11.74 8.98 31.09
N TYR A 3 12.48 10.02 31.51
CA TYR A 3 11.95 11.39 31.55
C TYR A 3 11.58 11.90 30.15
N ALA A 4 12.26 11.41 29.10
CA ALA A 4 11.93 11.70 27.71
C ALA A 4 10.49 11.32 27.33
N ARG A 5 9.97 10.21 27.89
CA ARG A 5 8.58 9.79 27.69
C ARG A 5 7.60 10.78 28.29
N LEU A 6 7.91 11.33 29.47
CA LEU A 6 7.09 12.37 30.09
C LEU A 6 7.09 13.66 29.27
N GLU A 7 8.25 14.07 28.72
CA GLU A 7 8.33 15.26 27.85
C GLU A 7 7.49 15.08 26.57
N GLN A 8 7.48 13.88 25.99
CA GLN A 8 6.62 13.58 24.85
C GLN A 8 5.12 13.71 25.19
N LEU A 9 4.68 13.13 26.32
CA LEU A 9 3.28 13.23 26.76
C LEU A 9 2.89 14.68 27.02
N LEU A 10 3.74 15.46 27.66
CA LEU A 10 3.52 16.89 27.87
C LEU A 10 3.36 17.64 26.55
N ALA A 11 4.22 17.34 25.56
CA ALA A 11 4.17 17.97 24.24
C ALA A 11 2.91 17.59 23.46
N VAL A 12 2.56 16.31 23.41
CA VAL A 12 1.37 15.80 22.71
C VAL A 12 0.08 16.38 23.27
N HIS A 13 -0.01 16.48 24.60
CA HIS A 13 -1.20 17.01 25.28
C HIS A 13 -1.20 18.53 25.48
N GLY A 14 -0.14 19.23 25.06
CA GLY A 14 -0.01 20.68 25.22
C GLY A 14 0.03 21.13 26.70
N VAL A 15 0.53 20.26 27.58
CA VAL A 15 0.56 20.48 29.05
C VAL A 15 1.96 20.85 29.51
N THR A 16 2.05 21.81 30.40
CA THR A 16 3.33 22.18 31.01
C THR A 16 3.60 21.39 32.30
N VAL A 17 4.87 21.25 32.69
CA VAL A 17 5.26 20.60 33.95
C VAL A 17 4.57 21.30 35.15
N TYR A 18 4.35 22.62 35.09
CA TYR A 18 3.65 23.36 36.14
C TYR A 18 2.18 22.91 36.26
N GLN A 19 1.48 22.78 35.16
CA GLN A 19 0.08 22.29 35.13
C GLN A 19 -0.03 20.88 35.65
N LEU A 20 0.86 19.97 35.18
CA LEU A 20 0.94 18.61 35.66
C LEU A 20 1.24 18.54 37.16
N SER A 21 2.19 19.37 37.65
CA SER A 21 2.52 19.48 39.08
C SER A 21 1.30 19.86 39.93
N LYS A 22 0.54 20.85 39.47
CA LYS A 22 -0.66 21.33 40.16
C LYS A 22 -1.78 20.26 40.19
N ALA A 23 -1.96 19.57 39.11
CA ALA A 23 -3.00 18.53 38.97
C ALA A 23 -2.68 17.25 39.74
N THR A 24 -1.42 16.82 39.74
CA THR A 24 -0.97 15.57 40.36
C THR A 24 -0.49 15.73 41.80
N GLY A 25 -0.29 16.99 42.28
CA GLY A 25 0.29 17.24 43.59
C GLY A 25 1.77 16.87 43.73
N ILE A 26 2.48 16.65 42.61
CA ILE A 26 3.90 16.35 42.59
C ILE A 26 4.69 17.68 42.51
N ALA A 27 5.60 17.93 43.43
CA ALA A 27 6.36 19.18 43.44
C ALA A 27 7.19 19.37 42.16
N PRO A 28 7.28 20.61 41.60
CA PRO A 28 8.05 20.89 40.39
C PRO A 28 9.52 20.46 40.48
N SER A 29 10.12 20.58 41.67
CA SER A 29 11.50 20.14 41.95
C SER A 29 11.69 18.65 41.70
N THR A 30 10.66 17.83 41.96
CA THR A 30 10.69 16.38 41.70
C THR A 30 10.88 16.09 40.22
N PHE A 31 10.20 16.81 39.36
CA PHE A 31 10.35 16.65 37.89
C PHE A 31 11.75 17.07 37.43
N SER A 32 12.33 18.11 38.05
CA SER A 32 13.71 18.54 37.78
C SER A 32 14.73 17.50 38.24
N ASP A 33 14.48 16.83 39.38
CA ASP A 33 15.34 15.75 39.87
C ASP A 33 15.26 14.51 38.95
N TRP A 34 14.08 14.19 38.41
CA TRP A 34 13.92 13.12 37.45
C TRP A 34 14.60 13.44 36.11
N LYS A 35 14.46 14.69 35.63
CA LYS A 35 15.11 15.12 34.38
C LYS A 35 16.65 15.07 34.49
N SER A 36 17.20 15.42 35.66
CA SER A 36 18.64 15.38 35.90
C SER A 36 19.18 13.99 36.32
N GLY A 37 18.31 12.98 36.40
CA GLY A 37 18.70 11.61 36.82
C GLY A 37 19.03 11.49 38.32
N ARG A 38 18.82 12.55 39.12
CA ARG A 38 19.11 12.55 40.59
C ARG A 38 18.17 11.64 41.37
N SER A 39 16.99 11.36 40.85
CA SER A 39 16.04 10.44 41.45
C SER A 39 15.15 9.78 40.37
N ALA A 40 14.59 8.62 40.70
CA ALA A 40 13.63 7.93 39.84
C ALA A 40 12.22 8.09 40.42
N PRO A 41 11.18 8.18 39.56
CA PRO A 41 9.80 8.23 40.01
C PRO A 41 9.38 6.92 40.69
N LYS A 42 8.70 7.00 41.83
CA LYS A 42 8.11 5.88 42.55
C LYS A 42 6.74 5.56 41.94
N ALA A 43 6.29 4.29 42.10
CA ALA A 43 5.03 3.78 41.51
C ALA A 43 3.81 4.68 41.77
N ASN A 44 3.64 5.17 43.02
CA ASN A 44 2.52 6.04 43.40
C ASN A 44 2.46 7.37 42.65
N LYS A 45 3.62 7.91 42.25
CA LYS A 45 3.69 9.13 41.43
C LYS A 45 3.45 8.84 39.94
N LEU A 46 3.90 7.68 39.48
CA LEU A 46 3.64 7.23 38.12
C LEU A 46 2.14 6.98 37.89
N THR A 47 1.44 6.36 38.85
CA THR A 47 -0.02 6.18 38.77
C THR A 47 -0.74 7.53 38.62
N ARG A 48 -0.40 8.54 39.43
CA ARG A 48 -1.03 9.86 39.34
C ARG A 48 -0.78 10.55 38.00
N ILE A 49 0.37 10.31 37.39
CA ILE A 49 0.69 10.87 36.04
C ILE A 49 -0.10 10.11 34.99
N ALA A 50 -0.18 8.77 35.06
CA ALA A 50 -0.96 7.94 34.17
C ALA A 50 -2.45 8.32 34.21
N ASP A 51 -3.00 8.46 35.42
CA ASP A 51 -4.40 8.90 35.65
C ASP A 51 -4.66 10.29 35.06
N TYR A 52 -3.71 11.22 35.18
CA TYR A 52 -3.84 12.57 34.62
C TYR A 52 -3.94 12.57 33.10
N PHE A 53 -3.15 11.73 32.42
CA PHE A 53 -3.17 11.62 30.96
C PHE A 53 -4.21 10.62 30.45
N GLY A 54 -4.91 9.89 31.33
CA GLY A 54 -5.90 8.88 30.96
C GLY A 54 -5.29 7.66 30.28
N ILE A 55 -4.03 7.32 30.59
CA ILE A 55 -3.29 6.19 30.02
C ILE A 55 -3.01 5.11 31.06
N GLY A 56 -2.76 3.88 30.62
CA GLY A 56 -2.34 2.80 31.52
C GLY A 56 -0.95 3.04 32.10
N LEU A 57 -0.70 2.52 33.33
CA LEU A 57 0.62 2.58 33.95
C LEU A 57 1.66 1.86 33.08
N ASP A 58 1.29 0.78 32.43
CA ASP A 58 2.12 0.01 31.50
C ASP A 58 2.52 0.88 30.30
N GLU A 59 1.58 1.65 29.79
CA GLU A 59 1.80 2.58 28.68
C GLU A 59 2.71 3.74 29.07
N LEU A 60 2.64 4.22 30.31
CA LEU A 60 3.55 5.24 30.86
C LEU A 60 4.96 4.66 31.10
N LEU A 61 5.07 3.39 31.45
CA LEU A 61 6.34 2.72 31.75
C LEU A 61 7.06 2.17 30.52
N GLU A 62 6.35 2.00 29.42
CA GLU A 62 6.96 1.52 28.18
C GLU A 62 8.07 2.45 27.71
N THR A 63 9.29 1.96 27.87
CA THR A 63 10.52 2.57 27.33
C THR A 63 10.70 2.28 25.83
N ASP A 64 9.74 1.60 25.22
CA ASP A 64 9.88 1.09 23.86
C ASP A 64 9.06 1.92 22.85
N SER A 65 9.43 3.22 22.72
CA SER A 65 9.00 4.03 21.58
C SER A 65 9.47 3.44 20.25
N GLY A 66 10.54 2.66 20.27
CA GLY A 66 11.10 2.04 19.07
C GLY A 66 10.20 0.97 18.44
N ALA A 67 9.60 0.08 19.23
CA ALA A 67 8.79 -1.02 18.69
C ALA A 67 7.42 -0.53 18.19
N ARG A 68 6.79 0.40 18.91
CA ARG A 68 5.52 1.03 18.45
C ARG A 68 5.73 1.95 17.26
N ASP A 69 6.80 2.75 17.28
CA ASP A 69 7.16 3.61 16.15
C ASP A 69 7.52 2.75 14.92
N THR A 70 8.22 1.64 15.13
CA THR A 70 8.50 0.66 14.07
C THR A 70 7.23 -0.01 13.56
N ALA A 71 6.31 -0.43 14.45
CA ALA A 71 5.04 -1.03 14.05
C ALA A 71 4.13 -0.02 13.31
N ALA A 72 4.01 1.19 13.82
CA ALA A 72 3.28 2.28 13.17
C ALA A 72 3.92 2.65 11.82
N ARG A 73 5.24 2.70 11.74
CA ARG A 73 5.99 2.95 10.51
C ARG A 73 5.84 1.80 9.51
N LEU A 74 5.88 0.55 9.96
CA LEU A 74 5.60 -0.63 9.12
C LEU A 74 4.15 -0.64 8.63
N GLN A 75 3.20 -0.24 9.47
CA GLN A 75 1.80 -0.12 9.08
C GLN A 75 1.58 1.02 8.08
N SER A 76 2.24 2.16 8.27
CA SER A 76 2.25 3.28 7.33
C SER A 76 2.93 2.92 6.00
N LEU A 77 4.05 2.22 6.03
CA LEU A 77 4.71 1.69 4.83
C LEU A 77 3.83 0.67 4.10
N ARG A 78 3.15 -0.21 4.84
CA ARG A 78 2.19 -1.16 4.27
C ARG A 78 0.99 -0.44 3.64
N ALA A 79 0.43 0.56 4.32
CA ALA A 79 -0.67 1.35 3.78
C ALA A 79 -0.27 2.14 2.53
N SER A 80 0.95 2.69 2.48
CA SER A 80 1.48 3.44 1.32
C SER A 80 1.82 2.56 0.12
N ARG A 81 1.86 1.22 0.27
CA ARG A 81 2.15 0.26 -0.81
C ARG A 81 0.96 -0.62 -1.17
N MET A 82 -0.23 -0.20 -0.78
CA MET A 82 -1.46 -0.88 -1.18
C MET A 82 -1.87 -0.44 -2.59
N VAL A 83 -2.08 -1.42 -3.45
CA VAL A 83 -2.44 -1.25 -4.86
C VAL A 83 -3.84 -1.82 -5.08
N PRO A 84 -4.73 -1.14 -5.82
CA PRO A 84 -6.07 -1.64 -6.08
C PRO A 84 -6.04 -2.93 -6.89
N VAL A 85 -6.88 -3.89 -6.52
CA VAL A 85 -7.15 -5.11 -7.26
C VAL A 85 -8.47 -4.96 -7.99
N VAL A 86 -8.45 -5.09 -9.30
CA VAL A 86 -9.64 -5.03 -10.15
C VAL A 86 -9.91 -6.39 -10.77
N GLY A 87 -11.19 -6.77 -10.85
CA GLY A 87 -11.61 -8.02 -11.50
C GLY A 87 -11.82 -7.85 -12.99
N GLU A 88 -12.27 -6.67 -13.40
CA GLU A 88 -12.59 -6.37 -14.80
C GLU A 88 -12.30 -4.90 -15.11
N ILE A 89 -11.96 -4.61 -16.36
CA ILE A 89 -11.80 -3.23 -16.83
C ILE A 89 -12.65 -3.06 -18.08
N LEU A 90 -13.61 -2.16 -18.01
CA LEU A 90 -14.59 -1.91 -19.06
C LEU A 90 -14.19 -0.72 -19.94
N ALA A 91 -14.52 -0.79 -21.22
CA ALA A 91 -14.31 0.31 -22.15
C ALA A 91 -15.12 1.56 -21.72
N GLY A 92 -14.48 2.72 -21.83
CA GLY A 92 -15.10 4.00 -21.47
C GLY A 92 -15.20 4.30 -19.97
N LYS A 93 -14.79 3.38 -19.09
CA LYS A 93 -14.74 3.59 -17.64
C LYS A 93 -13.30 3.75 -17.13
N PRO A 94 -13.06 4.38 -15.96
CA PRO A 94 -11.79 4.34 -15.27
C PRO A 94 -11.36 2.89 -14.95
N ILE A 95 -10.06 2.65 -14.81
CA ILE A 95 -9.52 1.32 -14.45
C ILE A 95 -10.09 0.83 -13.11
N VAL A 96 -10.20 1.75 -12.15
CA VAL A 96 -10.74 1.44 -10.82
C VAL A 96 -12.05 2.17 -10.65
N THR A 97 -13.12 1.42 -10.40
CA THR A 97 -14.45 1.90 -10.03
C THR A 97 -14.95 1.08 -8.85
N ASP A 98 -15.95 1.55 -8.14
CA ASP A 98 -16.56 0.79 -7.03
C ASP A 98 -17.11 -0.58 -7.49
N GLU A 99 -17.54 -0.67 -8.76
CA GLU A 99 -18.08 -1.90 -9.36
C GLU A 99 -16.98 -2.92 -9.69
N THR A 100 -15.78 -2.45 -10.05
CA THR A 100 -14.66 -3.30 -10.52
C THR A 100 -13.63 -3.59 -9.44
N LEU A 101 -13.64 -2.82 -8.34
CA LEU A 101 -12.68 -2.95 -7.23
C LEU A 101 -13.00 -4.20 -6.39
N LEU A 102 -12.09 -5.17 -6.41
CA LEU A 102 -12.16 -6.38 -5.57
C LEU A 102 -11.51 -6.18 -4.19
N GLY A 103 -10.68 -5.16 -4.02
CA GLY A 103 -9.97 -4.86 -2.79
C GLY A 103 -8.63 -4.19 -3.04
N MET A 104 -7.78 -4.25 -2.02
CA MET A 104 -6.42 -3.70 -2.05
C MET A 104 -5.43 -4.81 -1.72
N GLU A 105 -4.26 -4.82 -2.39
CA GLU A 105 -3.20 -5.78 -2.14
C GLU A 105 -1.84 -5.09 -2.04
N PHE A 106 -0.99 -5.59 -1.16
CA PHE A 106 0.37 -5.07 -0.99
C PHE A 106 1.24 -5.39 -2.22
N ALA A 107 1.95 -4.36 -2.72
CA ALA A 107 2.99 -4.50 -3.74
C ALA A 107 4.27 -3.79 -3.26
N ASP A 108 5.44 -4.39 -3.54
CA ASP A 108 6.72 -3.76 -3.20
C ASP A 108 7.13 -2.77 -4.30
N VAL A 109 6.37 -1.68 -4.41
CA VAL A 109 6.58 -0.61 -5.38
C VAL A 109 6.72 0.74 -4.69
N GLN A 110 7.40 1.70 -5.34
CA GLN A 110 7.64 3.02 -4.73
C GLN A 110 6.45 3.98 -4.87
N GLN A 111 5.71 3.90 -5.96
CA GLN A 111 4.58 4.78 -6.32
C GLN A 111 3.36 3.90 -6.60
N PRO A 112 2.65 3.41 -5.55
CA PRO A 112 1.55 2.46 -5.72
C PRO A 112 0.38 3.00 -6.55
N GLU A 113 0.22 4.31 -6.67
CA GLU A 113 -0.75 4.99 -7.52
C GLU A 113 -0.53 4.75 -9.02
N ASP A 114 0.70 4.43 -9.42
CA ASP A 114 1.06 4.11 -10.81
C ASP A 114 0.82 2.64 -11.16
N TYR A 115 0.22 1.87 -10.22
CA TYR A 115 0.00 0.44 -10.41
C TYR A 115 -1.44 0.04 -10.19
N PHE A 116 -1.80 -1.14 -10.69
CA PHE A 116 -3.03 -1.86 -10.37
C PHE A 116 -2.81 -3.37 -10.54
N TYR A 117 -3.48 -4.16 -9.74
CA TYR A 117 -3.63 -5.59 -9.99
C TYR A 117 -4.86 -5.83 -10.84
N LEU A 118 -4.72 -6.73 -11.82
CA LEU A 118 -5.85 -7.31 -12.55
C LEU A 118 -5.93 -8.78 -12.24
N GLU A 119 -7.08 -9.25 -11.78
CA GLU A 119 -7.34 -10.67 -11.60
C GLU A 119 -7.69 -11.29 -12.94
N VAL A 120 -6.91 -12.29 -13.36
CA VAL A 120 -7.07 -12.96 -14.65
C VAL A 120 -8.14 -14.05 -14.55
N HIS A 121 -9.08 -14.07 -15.49
CA HIS A 121 -10.21 -15.01 -15.47
C HIS A 121 -10.09 -16.12 -16.52
N ASP A 122 -9.12 -16.05 -17.43
CA ASP A 122 -8.90 -17.02 -18.48
C ASP A 122 -7.52 -17.73 -18.37
N SER A 123 -7.30 -18.72 -19.21
CA SER A 123 -6.05 -19.48 -19.25
C SER A 123 -5.20 -19.17 -20.47
N SER A 124 -5.42 -18.02 -21.12
CA SER A 124 -4.72 -17.67 -22.36
C SER A 124 -3.23 -17.44 -22.19
N MET A 125 -2.78 -17.13 -20.96
CA MET A 125 -1.38 -16.89 -20.62
C MET A 125 -0.79 -18.01 -19.76
N GLN A 126 -1.37 -19.23 -19.82
CA GLN A 126 -0.95 -20.38 -19.02
C GLN A 126 0.50 -20.78 -19.29
N GLY A 127 0.98 -20.64 -20.53
CA GLY A 127 2.35 -21.00 -20.90
C GLY A 127 3.44 -20.20 -20.16
N CYS A 128 3.12 -19.00 -19.67
CA CYS A 128 4.02 -18.20 -18.82
C CYS A 128 3.60 -18.20 -17.34
N GLY A 129 2.73 -19.13 -16.91
CA GLY A 129 2.35 -19.30 -15.50
C GLY A 129 1.21 -18.39 -15.02
N ILE A 130 0.59 -17.62 -15.89
CA ILE A 130 -0.59 -16.81 -15.57
C ILE A 130 -1.85 -17.61 -15.91
N VAL A 131 -2.56 -18.04 -14.90
CA VAL A 131 -3.79 -18.84 -14.99
C VAL A 131 -4.97 -18.11 -14.37
N ALA A 132 -6.18 -18.62 -14.55
CA ALA A 132 -7.37 -18.06 -13.92
C ALA A 132 -7.18 -17.95 -12.39
N GLY A 133 -7.55 -16.81 -11.80
CA GLY A 133 -7.33 -16.47 -10.41
C GLY A 133 -5.96 -15.84 -10.08
N THR A 134 -5.03 -15.81 -11.05
CA THR A 134 -3.76 -15.09 -10.90
C THR A 134 -4.01 -13.59 -10.86
N ARG A 135 -3.39 -12.90 -9.91
CA ARG A 135 -3.35 -11.43 -9.84
C ARG A 135 -2.06 -10.93 -10.45
N VAL A 136 -2.17 -10.22 -11.54
CA VAL A 136 -1.03 -9.65 -12.25
C VAL A 136 -0.92 -8.16 -11.91
N LEU A 137 0.23 -7.74 -11.42
CA LEU A 137 0.56 -6.34 -11.14
C LEU A 137 1.00 -5.66 -12.42
N PHE A 138 0.32 -4.59 -12.78
CA PHE A 138 0.63 -3.76 -13.94
C PHE A 138 1.10 -2.40 -13.52
N HIS A 139 2.23 -1.95 -14.10
CA HIS A 139 2.62 -0.55 -14.10
C HIS A 139 1.84 0.18 -15.20
N ARG A 140 1.13 1.25 -14.83
CA ARG A 140 0.29 2.04 -15.75
C ARG A 140 1.17 2.74 -16.77
N GLN A 141 0.98 2.43 -18.02
CA GLN A 141 1.64 3.11 -19.15
C GLN A 141 0.90 2.80 -20.44
N GLN A 142 1.00 3.72 -21.41
CA GLN A 142 0.27 3.61 -22.69
C GLN A 142 1.11 3.02 -23.82
N ASP A 143 2.39 2.81 -23.60
CA ASP A 143 3.28 2.15 -24.55
C ASP A 143 4.02 0.98 -23.87
N ALA A 144 4.41 0.00 -24.67
CA ALA A 144 5.15 -1.16 -24.20
C ALA A 144 6.12 -1.65 -25.28
N ALA A 145 7.24 -2.23 -24.86
CA ALA A 145 8.17 -2.88 -25.75
C ALA A 145 7.56 -4.16 -26.35
N ALA A 146 8.00 -4.54 -27.55
CA ALA A 146 7.67 -5.85 -28.10
C ALA A 146 8.17 -6.95 -27.16
N GLY A 147 7.36 -7.99 -26.97
CA GLY A 147 7.60 -9.09 -26.06
C GLY A 147 7.10 -8.86 -24.63
N ALA A 148 6.69 -7.65 -24.27
CA ALA A 148 6.12 -7.35 -22.94
C ALA A 148 4.73 -8.02 -22.78
N ILE A 149 4.43 -8.48 -21.56
CA ILE A 149 3.06 -8.86 -21.20
C ILE A 149 2.32 -7.59 -20.80
N VAL A 150 1.19 -7.33 -21.43
CA VAL A 150 0.42 -6.12 -21.26
C VAL A 150 -1.02 -6.41 -20.85
N SER A 151 -1.61 -5.50 -20.08
CA SER A 151 -3.06 -5.37 -20.02
C SER A 151 -3.47 -4.41 -21.13
N CYS A 152 -4.27 -4.87 -22.07
CA CYS A 152 -4.77 -4.07 -23.18
C CYS A 152 -6.29 -4.08 -23.18
N LEU A 153 -6.88 -2.88 -23.18
CA LEU A 153 -8.31 -2.70 -23.38
C LEU A 153 -8.62 -2.82 -24.88
N THR A 154 -9.60 -3.63 -25.19
CA THR A 154 -10.16 -3.82 -26.53
C THR A 154 -11.67 -3.58 -26.48
N GLU A 155 -12.36 -3.69 -27.62
CA GLU A 155 -13.83 -3.62 -27.66
C GLU A 155 -14.50 -4.69 -26.76
N GLY A 156 -13.85 -5.84 -26.59
CA GLY A 156 -14.35 -6.95 -25.75
C GLY A 156 -13.96 -6.84 -24.27
N GLY A 157 -13.36 -5.72 -23.83
CA GLY A 157 -12.85 -5.55 -22.47
C GLY A 157 -11.33 -5.67 -22.39
N ALA A 158 -10.80 -5.67 -21.16
CA ALA A 158 -9.38 -5.80 -20.95
C ALA A 158 -8.92 -7.27 -21.05
N VAL A 159 -7.81 -7.46 -21.75
CA VAL A 159 -7.15 -8.76 -21.90
C VAL A 159 -5.69 -8.67 -21.44
N VAL A 160 -5.14 -9.80 -20.97
CA VAL A 160 -3.72 -9.94 -20.65
C VAL A 160 -3.08 -10.79 -21.74
N ARG A 161 -2.12 -10.23 -22.48
CA ARG A 161 -1.47 -10.91 -23.61
C ARG A 161 -0.03 -10.45 -23.75
N ARG A 162 0.77 -11.22 -24.50
CA ARG A 162 2.08 -10.76 -24.95
C ARG A 162 1.93 -9.82 -26.15
N LEU A 163 2.56 -8.67 -26.08
CA LEU A 163 2.58 -7.69 -27.16
C LEU A 163 3.62 -8.07 -28.20
N GLU A 164 3.22 -8.34 -29.43
CA GLU A 164 4.11 -8.51 -30.57
C GLU A 164 3.95 -7.34 -31.54
N LYS A 165 5.08 -6.78 -32.00
CA LYS A 165 5.11 -5.70 -32.97
C LYS A 165 5.84 -6.18 -34.22
N GLN A 166 5.16 -6.24 -35.36
CA GLN A 166 5.72 -6.62 -36.67
C GLN A 166 5.44 -5.52 -37.71
N GLY A 167 6.30 -4.52 -37.75
CA GLY A 167 6.08 -3.33 -38.56
C GLY A 167 4.84 -2.55 -38.09
N ARG A 168 3.83 -2.43 -38.96
CA ARG A 168 2.55 -1.77 -38.62
C ARG A 168 1.52 -2.72 -37.98
N ARG A 169 1.81 -4.02 -37.95
CA ARG A 169 0.92 -5.01 -37.31
C ARG A 169 1.29 -5.13 -35.85
N ILE A 170 0.28 -5.10 -35.01
CA ILE A 170 0.38 -5.35 -33.58
C ILE A 170 -0.45 -6.58 -33.29
N LEU A 171 0.11 -7.51 -32.53
CA LEU A 171 -0.55 -8.73 -32.18
C LEU A 171 -0.56 -8.87 -30.65
N LEU A 172 -1.71 -9.13 -30.10
CA LEU A 172 -1.83 -9.54 -28.71
C LEU A 172 -1.83 -11.07 -28.67
N ALA A 173 -0.64 -11.65 -28.47
CA ALA A 173 -0.42 -13.08 -28.56
C ALA A 173 -0.73 -13.77 -27.22
N PRO A 174 -1.50 -14.88 -27.22
CA PRO A 174 -1.67 -15.73 -26.06
C PRO A 174 -0.44 -16.62 -25.86
N GLU A 175 -0.23 -17.08 -24.65
CA GLU A 175 0.74 -18.13 -24.26
C GLU A 175 0.03 -19.48 -24.05
N ASN A 176 -1.01 -19.75 -24.86
CA ASN A 176 -1.78 -20.97 -24.85
C ASN A 176 -2.36 -21.19 -26.25
N GLY A 177 -1.98 -22.28 -26.90
CA GLY A 177 -2.39 -22.63 -28.29
C GLY A 177 -3.89 -22.82 -28.48
N SER A 178 -4.68 -22.92 -27.42
CA SER A 178 -6.15 -23.01 -27.51
C SER A 178 -6.82 -21.63 -27.71
N TYR A 179 -6.06 -20.56 -27.65
CA TYR A 179 -6.53 -19.18 -27.82
C TYR A 179 -5.96 -18.60 -29.12
N SER A 180 -6.77 -17.83 -29.84
CA SER A 180 -6.31 -17.11 -31.01
C SER A 180 -5.67 -15.78 -30.65
N PRO A 181 -4.59 -15.38 -31.35
CA PRO A 181 -4.07 -14.05 -31.25
C PRO A 181 -5.09 -12.99 -31.67
N ILE A 182 -5.04 -11.80 -31.03
CA ILE A 182 -5.90 -10.66 -31.39
C ILE A 182 -5.06 -9.73 -32.28
N PRO A 183 -5.37 -9.63 -33.60
CA PRO A 183 -4.68 -8.71 -34.47
C PRO A 183 -5.19 -7.28 -34.26
N LEU A 184 -4.26 -6.34 -34.15
CA LEU A 184 -4.52 -4.89 -34.01
C LEU A 184 -3.64 -4.12 -35.00
N THR A 185 -4.05 -2.92 -35.27
CA THR A 185 -3.31 -1.97 -36.11
C THR A 185 -2.99 -0.70 -35.32
N GLN A 186 -2.09 0.11 -35.81
CA GLN A 186 -1.82 1.42 -35.23
C GLN A 186 -3.10 2.30 -35.19
N GLU A 187 -3.96 2.19 -36.21
CA GLU A 187 -5.23 2.91 -36.29
C GLU A 187 -6.21 2.54 -35.16
N ASP A 188 -6.15 1.29 -34.67
CA ASP A 188 -6.99 0.87 -33.53
C ASP A 188 -6.61 1.61 -32.25
N PHE A 189 -5.32 1.84 -32.03
CA PHE A 189 -4.83 2.66 -30.91
C PHE A 189 -5.14 4.13 -31.10
N GLU A 190 -4.92 4.69 -32.30
CA GLU A 190 -5.21 6.09 -32.61
C GLU A 190 -6.71 6.41 -32.51
N ALA A 191 -7.57 5.49 -32.94
CA ALA A 191 -9.02 5.60 -32.84
C ALA A 191 -9.59 5.27 -31.43
N GLY A 192 -8.74 4.85 -30.49
CA GLY A 192 -9.16 4.48 -29.14
C GLY A 192 -9.90 3.13 -29.03
N ARG A 193 -9.94 2.32 -30.09
CA ARG A 193 -10.52 0.95 -30.08
C ARG A 193 -9.65 -0.03 -29.30
N ALA A 194 -8.34 0.24 -29.23
CA ALA A 194 -7.41 -0.48 -28.38
C ALA A 194 -6.59 0.50 -27.55
N ARG A 195 -6.26 0.12 -26.31
CA ARG A 195 -5.42 0.94 -25.43
C ARG A 195 -4.62 0.05 -24.48
N ILE A 196 -3.29 0.23 -24.44
CA ILE A 196 -2.47 -0.38 -23.40
C ILE A 196 -2.79 0.33 -22.10
N LEU A 197 -3.10 -0.43 -21.07
CA LEU A 197 -3.42 0.06 -19.72
C LEU A 197 -2.21 -0.03 -18.79
N GLY A 198 -1.33 -0.99 -19.06
CA GLY A 198 -0.10 -1.19 -18.29
C GLY A 198 0.70 -2.39 -18.76
N VAL A 199 1.94 -2.45 -18.28
CA VAL A 199 2.89 -3.55 -18.49
C VAL A 199 3.00 -4.36 -17.22
N ALA A 200 2.97 -5.69 -17.36
CA ALA A 200 3.09 -6.62 -16.25
C ALA A 200 4.47 -6.56 -15.60
N VAL A 201 4.49 -6.52 -14.28
CA VAL A 201 5.68 -6.45 -13.44
C VAL A 201 5.84 -7.70 -12.61
N GLU A 202 4.73 -8.21 -12.09
CA GLU A 202 4.69 -9.35 -11.18
C GLU A 202 3.37 -10.11 -11.36
N ALA A 203 3.39 -11.42 -11.11
CA ALA A 203 2.18 -12.23 -11.05
C ALA A 203 2.15 -13.02 -9.73
N LYS A 204 1.00 -13.01 -9.05
CA LYS A 204 0.75 -13.74 -7.79
C LYS A 204 -0.34 -14.76 -8.00
N THR A 205 -0.01 -16.02 -7.82
CA THR A 205 -0.98 -17.13 -7.84
C THR A 205 -1.22 -17.57 -6.40
N LYS A 206 -2.50 -17.69 -6.01
CA LYS A 206 -2.90 -18.28 -4.72
C LYS A 206 -3.18 -19.76 -4.91
N PHE A 207 -2.70 -20.59 -4.01
CA PHE A 207 -2.93 -22.02 -3.96
C PHE A 207 -3.94 -22.35 -2.87
#